data_53fe244cd1b5fe6d3f8a8f7e49340401
#
_entry.id   53fe244cd1b5fe6d3f8a8f7e49340401
#
_cell.length_a   1.000
_cell.length_b   1.000
_cell.length_c   1.000
_cell.angle_alpha   90.00
_cell.angle_beta   90.00
_cell.angle_gamma   90.00
#
_symmetry.space_group_name_H-M   'P 1'
#
loop_
_entity.id
_entity.type
_entity.pdbx_description
1 polymer ?
#
loop_
_entity_poly.entity_id
_entity_poly.type
_entity_poly.pdbx_seq_one_letter_code
_entity_poly.pdbx_strand_id
1 'polypeptide(L)'
;MTDFTGKTAAVTGSSGIGLGAALLLARSGARVFLAGIDAGLNNEAAALAAGEGLDMTLHQVDVADEDSVRSWAEQIAGETDVLHALVNAAGQQTYGTVEDTGPADWDHCMAVNLRSYYLTSHVLYPLLKAAGGASVVHVSSVQGHNNQNNVLAYATSKGAVHAMTRAMAVDCARDGIRVNSISPGSIRTPLLEYGAGQLATGGTTVDDRL
;
A
#
# COMPACT_ATOMS: atom_id res chain seq x y z
N MET A 1 -12.59 1.24 -19.76
CA MET A 1 -12.05 0.79 -18.46
C MET A 1 -11.61 -0.65 -18.66
N THR A 2 -10.46 -1.07 -18.11
CA THR A 2 -10.00 -2.47 -18.24
C THR A 2 -10.98 -3.37 -17.48
N ASP A 3 -11.38 -4.50 -18.07
CA ASP A 3 -12.28 -5.46 -17.44
C ASP A 3 -11.48 -6.39 -16.51
N PHE A 4 -11.88 -6.42 -15.24
CA PHE A 4 -11.32 -7.30 -14.21
C PHE A 4 -12.32 -8.37 -13.74
N THR A 5 -13.40 -8.61 -14.50
CA THR A 5 -14.38 -9.66 -14.19
C THR A 5 -13.70 -11.01 -14.02
N GLY A 6 -14.00 -11.71 -12.91
CA GLY A 6 -13.38 -12.99 -12.54
C GLY A 6 -11.91 -12.87 -12.05
N LYS A 7 -11.41 -11.66 -11.81
CA LYS A 7 -10.09 -11.44 -11.23
C LYS A 7 -10.19 -11.18 -9.73
N THR A 8 -9.13 -11.56 -9.02
CA THR A 8 -8.98 -11.34 -7.58
C THR A 8 -7.82 -10.39 -7.32
N ALA A 9 -7.97 -9.49 -6.39
CA ALA A 9 -6.96 -8.52 -6.02
C ALA A 9 -6.84 -8.36 -4.49
N ALA A 10 -5.61 -8.22 -4.00
CA ALA A 10 -5.31 -7.82 -2.63
C ALA A 10 -4.74 -6.41 -2.62
N VAL A 11 -5.19 -5.57 -1.69
CA VAL A 11 -4.76 -4.18 -1.56
C VAL A 11 -4.48 -3.87 -0.10
N THR A 12 -3.37 -3.18 0.20
CA THR A 12 -3.09 -2.67 1.54
C THR A 12 -3.31 -1.16 1.62
N GLY A 13 -3.88 -0.70 2.73
CA GLY A 13 -4.23 0.71 2.98
C GLY A 13 -5.69 1.01 2.66
N SER A 14 -6.54 1.05 3.71
CA SER A 14 -7.99 1.29 3.62
C SER A 14 -8.39 2.76 3.51
N SER A 15 -7.45 3.63 3.18
CA SER A 15 -7.71 5.05 2.90
C SER A 15 -6.86 5.54 1.73
N GLY A 16 -7.09 6.77 1.27
CA GLY A 16 -6.28 7.44 0.25
C GLY A 16 -6.09 6.61 -1.01
N ILE A 17 -4.83 6.42 -1.44
CA ILE A 17 -4.47 5.75 -2.70
C ILE A 17 -4.88 4.28 -2.68
N GLY A 18 -4.69 3.58 -1.54
CA GLY A 18 -5.06 2.16 -1.41
C GLY A 18 -6.56 1.95 -1.59
N LEU A 19 -7.39 2.71 -0.86
CA LEU A 19 -8.84 2.66 -1.02
C LEU A 19 -9.28 3.02 -2.45
N GLY A 20 -8.68 4.07 -3.02
CA GLY A 20 -8.99 4.47 -4.41
C GLY A 20 -8.69 3.36 -5.42
N ALA A 21 -7.57 2.66 -5.27
CA ALA A 21 -7.21 1.52 -6.11
C ALA A 21 -8.17 0.33 -5.90
N ALA A 22 -8.51 0.01 -4.64
CA ALA A 22 -9.43 -1.06 -4.31
C ALA A 22 -10.82 -0.83 -4.92
N LEU A 23 -11.38 0.38 -4.76
CA LEU A 23 -12.67 0.74 -5.34
C LEU A 23 -12.64 0.68 -6.88
N LEU A 24 -11.57 1.16 -7.50
CA LEU A 24 -11.44 1.12 -8.96
C LEU A 24 -11.38 -0.32 -9.49
N LEU A 25 -10.63 -1.20 -8.83
CA LEU A 25 -10.56 -2.62 -9.18
C LEU A 25 -11.92 -3.30 -9.00
N ALA A 26 -12.59 -3.07 -7.88
CA ALA A 26 -13.91 -3.65 -7.62
C ALA A 26 -14.99 -3.14 -8.59
N ARG A 27 -15.01 -1.83 -8.90
CA ARG A 27 -15.89 -1.24 -9.95
C ARG A 27 -15.61 -1.80 -11.34
N SER A 28 -14.41 -2.31 -11.57
CA SER A 28 -14.01 -2.96 -12.82
C SER A 28 -14.29 -4.48 -12.83
N GLY A 29 -14.98 -5.01 -11.81
CA GLY A 29 -15.42 -6.40 -11.72
C GLY A 29 -14.50 -7.34 -10.95
N ALA A 30 -13.44 -6.83 -10.31
CA ALA A 30 -12.59 -7.66 -9.46
C ALA A 30 -13.24 -7.95 -8.11
N ARG A 31 -12.97 -9.13 -7.56
CA ARG A 31 -13.11 -9.38 -6.13
C ARG A 31 -11.87 -8.83 -5.41
N VAL A 32 -12.08 -8.01 -4.39
CA VAL A 32 -11.00 -7.28 -3.71
C VAL A 32 -10.92 -7.63 -2.23
N PHE A 33 -9.72 -7.99 -1.75
CA PHE A 33 -9.38 -8.14 -0.33
C PHE A 33 -8.59 -6.90 0.11
N LEU A 34 -9.23 -6.03 0.89
CA LEU A 34 -8.63 -4.77 1.33
C LEU A 34 -8.20 -4.86 2.79
N ALA A 35 -6.92 -4.61 3.06
CA ALA A 35 -6.33 -4.61 4.39
C ALA A 35 -6.10 -3.18 4.91
N GLY A 36 -6.50 -2.91 6.16
CA GLY A 36 -6.23 -1.66 6.86
C GLY A 36 -6.10 -1.86 8.36
N ILE A 37 -5.29 -1.03 9.01
CA ILE A 37 -5.06 -1.14 10.47
C ILE A 37 -6.18 -0.48 11.27
N ASP A 38 -6.77 0.60 10.76
CA ASP A 38 -7.79 1.39 11.46
C ASP A 38 -9.19 0.83 11.23
N ALA A 39 -9.85 0.42 12.31
CA ALA A 39 -11.18 -0.18 12.25
C ALA A 39 -12.26 0.82 11.76
N GLY A 40 -12.12 2.11 12.07
CA GLY A 40 -13.04 3.17 11.62
C GLY A 40 -12.96 3.33 10.10
N LEU A 41 -11.76 3.52 9.56
CA LEU A 41 -11.52 3.61 8.11
C LEU A 41 -11.93 2.34 7.37
N ASN A 42 -11.72 1.17 7.97
CA ASN A 42 -12.19 -0.09 7.40
C ASN A 42 -13.72 -0.15 7.31
N ASN A 43 -14.44 0.31 8.35
CA ASN A 43 -15.90 0.37 8.34
C ASN A 43 -16.43 1.36 7.30
N GLU A 44 -15.80 2.52 7.15
CA GLU A 44 -16.15 3.51 6.12
C GLU A 44 -15.96 2.93 4.71
N ALA A 45 -14.82 2.26 4.47
CA ALA A 45 -14.54 1.60 3.20
C ALA A 45 -15.53 0.46 2.90
N ALA A 46 -15.91 -0.32 3.92
CA ALA A 46 -16.93 -1.37 3.79
C ALA A 46 -18.31 -0.80 3.45
N ALA A 47 -18.71 0.29 4.10
CA ALA A 47 -19.97 0.96 3.82
C ALA A 47 -20.03 1.52 2.39
N LEU A 48 -18.92 2.11 1.91
CA LEU A 48 -18.79 2.56 0.53
C LEU A 48 -18.96 1.41 -0.48
N ALA A 49 -18.25 0.30 -0.25
CA ALA A 49 -18.32 -0.88 -1.11
C ALA A 49 -19.74 -1.46 -1.13
N ALA A 50 -20.37 -1.61 0.03
CA ALA A 50 -21.74 -2.12 0.15
C ALA A 50 -22.77 -1.20 -0.54
N GLY A 51 -22.60 0.12 -0.39
CA GLY A 51 -23.48 1.12 -1.03
C GLY A 51 -23.44 1.09 -2.56
N GLU A 52 -22.33 0.63 -3.15
CA GLU A 52 -22.16 0.45 -4.59
C GLU A 52 -22.32 -1.02 -5.05
N GLY A 53 -22.59 -1.96 -4.13
CA GLY A 53 -22.71 -3.38 -4.48
C GLY A 53 -21.41 -4.02 -4.97
N LEU A 54 -20.26 -3.56 -4.49
CA LEU A 54 -18.95 -4.03 -4.90
C LEU A 54 -18.52 -5.30 -4.13
N ASP A 55 -17.86 -6.22 -4.83
CA ASP A 55 -17.28 -7.43 -4.22
C ASP A 55 -15.94 -7.08 -3.54
N MET A 56 -16.03 -6.56 -2.32
CA MET A 56 -14.87 -6.12 -1.54
C MET A 56 -14.98 -6.58 -0.09
N THR A 57 -14.00 -7.34 0.38
CA THR A 57 -13.89 -7.79 1.77
C THR A 57 -12.82 -6.98 2.50
N LEU A 58 -13.17 -6.45 3.67
CA LEU A 58 -12.27 -5.67 4.54
C LEU A 58 -11.66 -6.53 5.63
N HIS A 59 -10.35 -6.38 5.84
CA HIS A 59 -9.61 -7.09 6.87
C HIS A 59 -8.86 -6.09 7.76
N GLN A 60 -8.92 -6.28 9.08
CA GLN A 60 -8.09 -5.50 9.99
C GLN A 60 -6.71 -6.14 10.07
N VAL A 61 -5.70 -5.45 9.55
CA VAL A 61 -4.33 -5.96 9.40
C VAL A 61 -3.33 -4.89 9.76
N ASP A 62 -2.43 -5.20 10.67
CA ASP A 62 -1.18 -4.45 10.84
C ASP A 62 -0.14 -5.01 9.86
N VAL A 63 0.18 -4.26 8.83
CA VAL A 63 1.15 -4.69 7.80
C VAL A 63 2.59 -4.72 8.32
N ALA A 64 2.90 -4.09 9.46
CA ALA A 64 4.20 -4.14 10.10
C ALA A 64 4.39 -5.42 10.93
N ASP A 65 3.30 -6.09 11.30
CA ASP A 65 3.28 -7.34 12.06
C ASP A 65 3.21 -8.54 11.11
N GLU A 66 4.19 -9.45 11.23
CA GLU A 66 4.28 -10.62 10.36
C GLU A 66 3.13 -11.61 10.57
N ASP A 67 2.74 -11.84 11.82
CA ASP A 67 1.67 -12.80 12.14
C ASP A 67 0.32 -12.27 11.64
N SER A 68 0.08 -10.96 11.74
CA SER A 68 -1.10 -10.30 11.19
C SER A 68 -1.16 -10.45 9.66
N VAL A 69 -0.04 -10.26 8.96
CA VAL A 69 0.03 -10.41 7.50
C VAL A 69 -0.13 -11.87 7.07
N ARG A 70 0.44 -12.83 7.81
CA ARG A 70 0.25 -14.27 7.55
C ARG A 70 -1.20 -14.70 7.74
N SER A 71 -1.83 -14.27 8.83
CA SER A 71 -3.25 -14.55 9.08
C SER A 71 -4.14 -14.00 7.96
N TRP A 72 -3.85 -12.79 7.46
CA TRP A 72 -4.57 -12.23 6.31
C TRP A 72 -4.39 -13.07 5.05
N ALA A 73 -3.17 -13.52 4.76
CA ALA A 73 -2.92 -14.38 3.60
C ALA A 73 -3.65 -15.73 3.69
N GLU A 74 -3.73 -16.31 4.88
CA GLU A 74 -4.50 -17.55 5.14
C GLU A 74 -6.01 -17.34 4.93
N GLN A 75 -6.55 -16.20 5.37
CA GLN A 75 -7.96 -15.84 5.11
C GLN A 75 -8.22 -15.71 3.60
N ILE A 76 -7.34 -15.03 2.84
CA ILE A 76 -7.47 -14.93 1.39
C ILE A 76 -7.41 -16.32 0.74
N ALA A 77 -6.45 -17.18 1.16
CA ALA A 77 -6.30 -18.52 0.62
C ALA A 77 -7.49 -19.44 0.93
N GLY A 78 -8.22 -19.16 2.01
CA GLY A 78 -9.49 -19.83 2.33
C GLY A 78 -10.65 -19.47 1.41
N GLU A 79 -10.50 -18.38 0.62
CA GLU A 79 -11.57 -17.83 -0.23
C GLU A 79 -11.23 -17.87 -1.73
N THR A 80 -9.95 -18.03 -2.09
CA THR A 80 -9.52 -18.11 -3.50
C THR A 80 -8.19 -18.86 -3.64
N ASP A 81 -8.02 -19.60 -4.73
CA ASP A 81 -6.78 -20.29 -5.07
C ASP A 81 -5.80 -19.42 -5.87
N VAL A 82 -6.23 -18.24 -6.32
CA VAL A 82 -5.44 -17.37 -7.21
C VAL A 82 -5.55 -15.91 -6.82
N LEU A 83 -4.47 -15.16 -7.03
CA LEU A 83 -4.45 -13.71 -6.88
C LEU A 83 -3.85 -13.08 -8.14
N HIS A 84 -4.62 -12.26 -8.84
CA HIS A 84 -4.21 -11.64 -10.10
C HIS A 84 -3.51 -10.29 -9.91
N ALA A 85 -3.79 -9.60 -8.80
CA ALA A 85 -3.17 -8.32 -8.49
C ALA A 85 -2.87 -8.19 -7.00
N LEU A 86 -1.72 -7.57 -6.68
CA LEU A 86 -1.38 -7.10 -5.34
C LEU A 86 -0.99 -5.62 -5.44
N VAL A 87 -1.66 -4.76 -4.66
CA VAL A 87 -1.31 -3.35 -4.54
C VAL A 87 -0.85 -3.07 -3.11
N ASN A 88 0.43 -2.82 -2.95
CA ASN A 88 1.03 -2.40 -1.69
C ASN A 88 0.99 -0.87 -1.58
N ALA A 89 0.00 -0.34 -0.85
CA ALA A 89 -0.24 1.08 -0.68
C ALA A 89 -0.29 1.56 0.77
N ALA A 90 -0.26 0.65 1.75
CA ALA A 90 -0.11 1.02 3.15
C ALA A 90 1.20 1.80 3.35
N GLY A 91 1.16 2.85 4.15
CA GLY A 91 2.35 3.65 4.40
C GLY A 91 2.09 4.75 5.41
N GLN A 92 3.16 5.23 5.99
CA GLN A 92 3.15 6.37 6.90
C GLN A 92 4.20 7.39 6.51
N GLN A 93 3.93 8.66 6.84
CA GLN A 93 4.89 9.74 6.74
C GLN A 93 5.64 9.87 8.07
N THR A 94 6.98 9.89 8.00
CA THR A 94 7.85 10.13 9.15
C THR A 94 8.68 11.38 8.88
N TYR A 95 8.64 12.32 9.81
CA TYR A 95 9.41 13.55 9.75
C TYR A 95 10.63 13.44 10.68
N GLY A 96 11.77 13.96 10.24
CA GLY A 96 13.02 14.01 10.99
C GLY A 96 14.22 14.07 10.06
N THR A 97 15.27 14.72 10.56
CA THR A 97 16.63 14.75 9.97
C THR A 97 17.44 13.55 10.49
N VAL A 98 18.71 13.45 10.10
CA VAL A 98 19.63 12.45 10.68
C VAL A 98 19.87 12.67 12.17
N GLU A 99 19.72 13.90 12.64
CA GLU A 99 19.89 14.27 14.05
C GLU A 99 18.63 13.92 14.88
N ASP A 100 17.43 14.17 14.32
CA ASP A 100 16.15 14.08 15.04
C ASP A 100 15.47 12.72 14.92
N THR A 101 15.76 11.94 13.88
CA THR A 101 15.11 10.64 13.67
C THR A 101 15.67 9.61 14.64
N GLY A 102 14.87 9.26 15.66
CA GLY A 102 15.22 8.21 16.59
C GLY A 102 15.24 6.82 15.94
N PRO A 103 16.03 5.85 16.49
CA PRO A 103 16.06 4.48 15.96
C PRO A 103 14.67 3.82 15.89
N ALA A 104 13.83 4.03 16.89
CA ALA A 104 12.48 3.46 16.90
C ALA A 104 11.58 4.03 15.78
N ASP A 105 11.65 5.33 15.51
CA ASP A 105 10.90 5.96 14.42
C ASP A 105 11.40 5.49 13.05
N TRP A 106 12.72 5.35 12.93
CA TRP A 106 13.34 4.78 11.75
C TRP A 106 12.86 3.35 11.50
N ASP A 107 12.98 2.48 12.52
CA ASP A 107 12.61 1.06 12.41
C ASP A 107 11.12 0.90 12.09
N HIS A 108 10.26 1.69 12.73
CA HIS A 108 8.82 1.66 12.46
C HIS A 108 8.51 2.15 11.03
N CYS A 109 9.14 3.21 10.57
CA CYS A 109 8.99 3.68 9.19
C CYS A 109 9.41 2.60 8.17
N MET A 110 10.53 1.92 8.40
CA MET A 110 10.98 0.82 7.55
C MET A 110 10.04 -0.38 7.62
N ALA A 111 9.51 -0.71 8.79
CA ALA A 111 8.57 -1.80 8.95
C ALA A 111 7.29 -1.56 8.15
N VAL A 112 6.70 -0.36 8.25
CA VAL A 112 5.44 -0.01 7.57
C VAL A 112 5.63 0.23 6.07
N ASN A 113 6.66 0.99 5.66
CA ASN A 113 6.77 1.46 4.27
C ASN A 113 7.55 0.53 3.34
N LEU A 114 8.38 -0.37 3.88
CA LEU A 114 9.27 -1.23 3.09
C LEU A 114 9.10 -2.71 3.42
N ARG A 115 9.32 -3.11 4.70
CA ARG A 115 9.24 -4.50 5.12
C ARG A 115 7.86 -5.08 4.87
N SER A 116 6.80 -4.31 5.07
CA SER A 116 5.42 -4.72 4.80
C SER A 116 5.21 -5.14 3.35
N TYR A 117 5.79 -4.41 2.39
CA TYR A 117 5.67 -4.72 0.96
C TYR A 117 6.38 -6.01 0.59
N TYR A 118 7.53 -6.28 1.25
CA TYR A 118 8.17 -7.58 1.16
C TYR A 118 7.29 -8.68 1.76
N LEU A 119 6.80 -8.51 2.99
CA LEU A 119 6.00 -9.52 3.70
C LEU A 119 4.74 -9.90 2.93
N THR A 120 3.94 -8.92 2.53
CA THR A 120 2.71 -9.15 1.77
C THR A 120 2.98 -9.85 0.45
N SER A 121 4.03 -9.43 -0.27
CA SER A 121 4.43 -10.07 -1.51
C SER A 121 4.93 -11.50 -1.28
N HIS A 122 5.66 -11.74 -0.20
CA HIS A 122 6.22 -13.05 0.14
C HIS A 122 5.11 -14.06 0.51
N VAL A 123 4.20 -13.68 1.42
CA VAL A 123 3.16 -14.61 1.88
C VAL A 123 2.07 -14.86 0.83
N LEU A 124 1.78 -13.87 -0.03
CA LEU A 124 0.80 -14.00 -1.12
C LEU A 124 1.42 -14.55 -2.42
N TYR A 125 2.74 -14.76 -2.45
CA TYR A 125 3.44 -15.23 -3.67
C TYR A 125 2.87 -16.52 -4.26
N PRO A 126 2.50 -17.55 -3.46
CA PRO A 126 1.91 -18.77 -4.00
C PRO A 126 0.63 -18.52 -4.80
N LEU A 127 -0.27 -17.64 -4.30
CA LEU A 127 -1.51 -17.28 -4.97
C LEU A 127 -1.27 -16.44 -6.24
N LEU A 128 -0.28 -15.52 -6.20
CA LEU A 128 0.13 -14.74 -7.37
C LEU A 128 0.69 -15.64 -8.47
N LYS A 129 1.51 -16.62 -8.10
CA LYS A 129 2.08 -17.59 -9.04
C LYS A 129 1.01 -18.50 -9.63
N ALA A 130 0.06 -18.96 -8.84
CA ALA A 130 -1.03 -19.83 -9.29
C ALA A 130 -1.94 -19.17 -10.32
N ALA A 131 -2.02 -17.83 -10.36
CA ALA A 131 -2.80 -17.10 -11.36
C ALA A 131 -2.24 -17.22 -12.81
N GLY A 132 -0.98 -17.68 -12.99
CA GLY A 132 -0.36 -17.83 -14.30
C GLY A 132 -0.08 -16.52 -15.06
N GLY A 133 -0.27 -15.39 -14.38
CA GLY A 133 -0.07 -14.03 -14.93
C GLY A 133 -0.63 -12.99 -13.97
N ALA A 134 0.19 -12.52 -13.04
CA ALA A 134 -0.21 -11.57 -12.02
C ALA A 134 0.54 -10.23 -12.14
N SER A 135 0.08 -9.23 -11.40
CA SER A 135 0.71 -7.92 -11.33
C SER A 135 0.84 -7.46 -9.89
N VAL A 136 2.03 -7.03 -9.51
CA VAL A 136 2.30 -6.39 -8.22
C VAL A 136 2.62 -4.92 -8.47
N VAL A 137 1.98 -4.03 -7.70
CA VAL A 137 2.23 -2.58 -7.74
C VAL A 137 2.59 -2.11 -6.34
N HIS A 138 3.75 -1.48 -6.23
CA HIS A 138 4.21 -0.83 -5.00
C HIS A 138 4.00 0.68 -5.09
N VAL A 139 3.34 1.26 -4.08
CA VAL A 139 3.19 2.71 -3.99
C VAL A 139 4.42 3.31 -3.29
N SER A 140 5.35 3.82 -4.10
CA SER A 140 6.49 4.58 -3.64
C SER A 140 6.13 6.07 -3.45
N SER A 141 6.99 6.98 -3.82
CA SER A 141 6.79 8.43 -3.76
C SER A 141 7.80 9.11 -4.67
N VAL A 142 7.48 10.33 -5.14
CA VAL A 142 8.49 11.24 -5.74
C VAL A 142 9.66 11.47 -4.79
N GLN A 143 9.44 11.40 -3.48
CA GLN A 143 10.48 11.52 -2.46
C GLN A 143 11.43 10.31 -2.39
N GLY A 144 11.15 9.24 -3.10
CA GLY A 144 12.12 8.17 -3.35
C GLY A 144 13.17 8.54 -4.42
N HIS A 145 13.00 9.66 -5.12
CA HIS A 145 13.90 10.20 -6.15
C HIS A 145 14.46 11.57 -5.77
N ASN A 146 13.57 12.51 -5.41
CA ASN A 146 13.92 13.89 -5.07
C ASN A 146 13.28 14.25 -3.73
N ASN A 147 14.09 14.58 -2.74
CA ASN A 147 13.64 14.74 -1.36
C ASN A 147 13.33 16.20 -1.02
N GLN A 148 12.33 16.41 -0.18
CA GLN A 148 12.19 17.61 0.62
C GLN A 148 13.05 17.50 1.89
N ASN A 149 13.18 18.59 2.64
CA ASN A 149 13.81 18.57 3.95
C ASN A 149 13.00 17.76 4.97
N ASN A 150 13.68 17.24 5.98
CA ASN A 150 13.05 16.67 7.18
C ASN A 150 12.22 15.39 6.94
N VAL A 151 12.65 14.51 6.03
CA VAL A 151 11.93 13.26 5.68
C VAL A 151 12.91 12.07 5.51
N LEU A 152 13.98 12.02 6.28
CA LEU A 152 15.07 11.05 6.10
C LEU A 152 14.54 9.61 6.01
N ALA A 153 13.85 9.12 7.04
CA ALA A 153 13.39 7.73 7.09
C ALA A 153 12.38 7.44 5.97
N TYR A 154 11.42 8.34 5.77
CA TYR A 154 10.41 8.20 4.72
C TYR A 154 11.04 8.12 3.32
N ALA A 155 11.88 9.09 2.96
CA ALA A 155 12.53 9.13 1.66
C ALA A 155 13.41 7.89 1.41
N THR A 156 14.15 7.46 2.44
CA THR A 156 14.95 6.23 2.39
C THR A 156 14.07 5.01 2.13
N SER A 157 12.97 4.86 2.86
CA SER A 157 12.04 3.75 2.66
C SER A 157 11.47 3.72 1.25
N LYS A 158 11.08 4.89 0.69
CA LYS A 158 10.50 4.99 -0.65
C LYS A 158 11.54 4.80 -1.76
N GLY A 159 12.78 5.22 -1.56
CA GLY A 159 13.92 4.88 -2.43
C GLY A 159 14.22 3.37 -2.46
N ALA A 160 14.17 2.72 -1.28
CA ALA A 160 14.35 1.29 -1.16
C ALA A 160 13.23 0.48 -1.85
N VAL A 161 11.98 0.98 -1.83
CA VAL A 161 10.85 0.36 -2.58
C VAL A 161 11.16 0.29 -4.08
N HIS A 162 11.78 1.30 -4.68
CA HIS A 162 12.19 1.24 -6.10
C HIS A 162 13.24 0.16 -6.36
N ALA A 163 14.22 0.00 -5.45
CA ALA A 163 15.24 -1.04 -5.58
C ALA A 163 14.61 -2.43 -5.45
N MET A 164 13.75 -2.64 -4.44
CA MET A 164 13.00 -3.88 -4.23
C MET A 164 12.12 -4.22 -5.44
N THR A 165 11.42 -3.25 -6.01
CA THR A 165 10.58 -3.42 -7.21
C THR A 165 11.39 -3.97 -8.36
N ARG A 166 12.57 -3.40 -8.64
CA ARG A 166 13.45 -3.87 -9.73
C ARG A 166 13.95 -5.30 -9.50
N ALA A 167 14.38 -5.61 -8.27
CA ALA A 167 14.83 -6.96 -7.92
C ALA A 167 13.69 -7.99 -8.09
N MET A 168 12.52 -7.70 -7.51
CA MET A 168 11.35 -8.57 -7.65
C MET A 168 10.90 -8.74 -9.10
N ALA A 169 10.97 -7.69 -9.93
CA ALA A 169 10.58 -7.78 -11.34
C ALA A 169 11.44 -8.79 -12.10
N VAL A 170 12.74 -8.86 -11.79
CA VAL A 170 13.66 -9.84 -12.38
C VAL A 170 13.35 -11.26 -11.87
N ASP A 171 13.22 -11.41 -10.54
CA ASP A 171 13.04 -12.73 -9.91
C ASP A 171 11.69 -13.37 -10.27
N CYS A 172 10.62 -12.55 -10.33
CA CYS A 172 9.24 -13.01 -10.54
C CYS A 172 8.86 -13.20 -12.02
N ALA A 173 9.67 -12.71 -12.95
CA ALA A 173 9.39 -12.77 -14.39
C ALA A 173 9.18 -14.20 -14.89
N ARG A 174 9.98 -15.16 -14.38
CA ARG A 174 9.86 -16.59 -14.72
C ARG A 174 8.50 -17.20 -14.36
N ASP A 175 7.79 -16.63 -13.37
CA ASP A 175 6.48 -17.07 -12.93
C ASP A 175 5.34 -16.24 -13.54
N GLY A 176 5.64 -15.41 -14.56
CA GLY A 176 4.67 -14.56 -15.26
C GLY A 176 4.16 -13.38 -14.42
N ILE A 177 4.82 -13.05 -13.31
CA ILE A 177 4.41 -11.95 -12.41
C ILE A 177 5.16 -10.68 -12.80
N ARG A 178 4.45 -9.63 -13.14
CA ARG A 178 5.00 -8.29 -13.38
C ARG A 178 5.03 -7.51 -12.06
N VAL A 179 6.13 -6.83 -11.79
CA VAL A 179 6.27 -5.99 -10.59
C VAL A 179 6.66 -4.58 -10.99
N ASN A 180 5.86 -3.60 -10.57
CA ASN A 180 6.08 -2.18 -10.86
C ASN A 180 5.90 -1.33 -9.61
N SER A 181 6.40 -0.10 -9.65
CA SER A 181 6.11 0.92 -8.64
C SER A 181 5.59 2.19 -9.30
N ILE A 182 4.75 2.89 -8.57
CA ILE A 182 4.33 4.25 -8.90
C ILE A 182 4.93 5.22 -7.89
N SER A 183 5.19 6.45 -8.31
CA SER A 183 5.76 7.52 -7.48
C SER A 183 4.81 8.72 -7.46
N PRO A 184 3.74 8.67 -6.65
CA PRO A 184 2.85 9.80 -6.53
C PRO A 184 3.57 11.04 -6.00
N GLY A 185 3.15 12.21 -6.48
CA GLY A 185 3.44 13.50 -5.87
C GLY A 185 2.44 13.80 -4.75
N SER A 186 2.04 15.07 -4.61
CA SER A 186 1.03 15.48 -3.64
C SER A 186 -0.36 15.06 -4.10
N ILE A 187 -0.86 13.98 -3.54
CA ILE A 187 -2.23 13.49 -3.75
C ILE A 187 -3.04 13.82 -2.49
N ARG A 188 -4.17 14.50 -2.63
CA ARG A 188 -5.04 14.83 -1.48
C ARG A 188 -5.56 13.54 -0.84
N THR A 189 -4.99 13.19 0.29
CA THR A 189 -5.27 12.00 1.09
C THR A 189 -5.15 12.34 2.57
N PRO A 190 -5.72 11.56 3.49
CA PRO A 190 -5.50 11.76 4.92
C PRO A 190 -4.02 11.83 5.32
N LEU A 191 -3.16 11.06 4.66
CA LEU A 191 -1.72 11.10 4.89
C LEU A 191 -1.09 12.45 4.50
N LEU A 192 -1.50 13.03 3.37
CA LEU A 192 -1.02 14.34 2.93
C LEU A 192 -1.53 15.45 3.86
N GLU A 193 -2.79 15.40 4.26
CA GLU A 193 -3.38 16.37 5.18
C GLU A 193 -2.70 16.33 6.55
N TYR A 194 -2.42 15.14 7.08
CA TYR A 194 -1.60 14.98 8.29
C TYR A 194 -0.21 15.60 8.11
N GLY A 195 0.46 15.32 6.98
CA GLY A 195 1.78 15.86 6.67
C GLY A 195 1.80 17.38 6.53
N ALA A 196 0.82 17.95 5.85
CA ALA A 196 0.68 19.40 5.72
C ALA A 196 0.46 20.06 7.10
N GLY A 197 -0.31 19.42 7.99
CA GLY A 197 -0.50 19.87 9.36
C GLY A 197 0.81 19.90 10.18
N GLN A 198 1.67 18.90 10.03
CA GLN A 198 2.97 18.86 10.71
C GLN A 198 3.95 19.95 10.21
N LEU A 199 3.83 20.33 8.94
CA LEU A 199 4.70 21.33 8.32
C LEU A 199 4.15 22.76 8.43
N ALA A 200 2.90 22.93 8.85
CA ALA A 200 2.27 24.24 9.01
C ALA A 200 2.89 24.98 10.20
N THR A 201 3.78 25.93 9.91
CA THR A 201 4.44 26.80 10.89
C THR A 201 4.41 28.25 10.38
N GLY A 202 4.42 29.22 11.28
CA GLY A 202 4.60 30.62 10.93
C GLY A 202 3.45 31.25 10.15
N GLY A 203 2.21 30.82 10.36
CA GLY A 203 1.02 31.43 9.77
C GLY A 203 0.58 30.86 8.42
N THR A 204 1.27 29.84 7.89
CA THR A 204 0.77 29.06 6.75
C THR A 204 -0.29 28.08 7.19
N THR A 205 -1.33 27.91 6.38
CA THR A 205 -2.40 26.92 6.62
C THR A 205 -2.11 25.61 5.93
N VAL A 206 -2.89 24.56 6.29
CA VAL A 206 -2.84 23.27 5.58
C VAL A 206 -3.15 23.47 4.08
N ASP A 207 -4.14 24.30 3.77
CA ASP A 207 -4.55 24.56 2.38
C ASP A 207 -3.45 25.28 1.55
N ASP A 208 -2.61 26.08 2.19
CA ASP A 208 -1.45 26.72 1.52
C ASP A 208 -0.35 25.70 1.17
N ARG A 209 -0.41 24.50 1.71
CA ARG A 209 0.58 23.42 1.54
C ARG A 209 0.10 22.26 0.66
N LEU A 210 -1.18 22.23 0.34
CA LEU A 210 -1.84 21.26 -0.55
C LEU A 210 -1.96 21.77 -1.98
#